data_a0fc23f7332cfa9f4bc831f023e38488
#
_entry.id   a0fc23f7332cfa9f4bc831f023e38488
#
_cell.length_a   1.000
_cell.length_b   1.000
_cell.length_c   1.000
_cell.angle_alpha   90.00
_cell.angle_beta   90.00
_cell.angle_gamma   90.00
#
_symmetry.space_group_name_H-M   'P 1'
#
loop_
_entity.id
_entity.type
_entity.pdbx_description
1 polymer ?
#
loop_
_entity_poly.entity_id
_entity_poly.type
_entity_poly.pdbx_seq_one_letter_code
_entity_poly.pdbx_strand_id
1 'polypeptide(L)'
;SGAPPAKSATEGRLNGKGISFLYTCNNEKTVIYELRPTKNEKISIAKFITKQDLVFADLTKFKSNRINNQQFSDLIRLIAEEFSTPHYAGHNYYFTQYLAGQFMDMGFDGIIFASSLNPSGENFVFFHPHNCEAVESKLYMVDSISIKYSPISRLDFQYLE
;
A
#
# COMPACT_ATOMS: atom_id res chain seq x y z
N SER A 1 -3.28 15.68 9.10
CA SER A 1 -3.05 14.36 8.49
C SER A 1 -4.33 13.87 7.83
N GLY A 2 -4.25 13.34 6.63
CA GLY A 2 -5.40 12.85 5.86
C GLY A 2 -5.05 12.73 4.40
N ALA A 3 -6.01 12.28 3.58
CA ALA A 3 -5.85 12.30 2.13
C ALA A 3 -5.71 13.76 1.65
N PRO A 4 -4.82 14.03 0.69
CA PRO A 4 -4.68 15.37 0.12
C PRO A 4 -5.98 15.77 -0.61
N PRO A 5 -6.32 17.06 -0.66
CA PRO A 5 -7.40 17.53 -1.53
C PRO A 5 -7.16 17.10 -2.98
N ALA A 6 -8.21 16.76 -3.74
CA ALA A 6 -8.09 16.26 -5.11
C ALA A 6 -7.22 17.18 -6.01
N LYS A 7 -7.32 18.49 -5.85
CA LYS A 7 -6.53 19.47 -6.62
C LYS A 7 -5.03 19.38 -6.38
N SER A 8 -4.59 18.86 -5.22
CA SER A 8 -3.19 18.68 -4.83
C SER A 8 -2.77 17.20 -4.76
N ALA A 9 -3.68 16.27 -5.09
CA ALA A 9 -3.37 14.85 -5.12
C ALA A 9 -2.41 14.54 -6.26
N THR A 10 -1.22 14.08 -5.90
CA THR A 10 -0.22 13.57 -6.85
C THR A 10 -0.57 12.16 -7.27
N GLU A 11 0.00 11.73 -8.37
CA GLU A 11 -0.09 10.36 -8.81
C GLU A 11 0.50 9.42 -7.76
N GLY A 12 -0.19 8.34 -7.47
CA GLY A 12 0.22 7.28 -6.58
C GLY A 12 0.01 5.90 -7.19
N ARG A 13 0.40 4.87 -6.47
CA ARG A 13 0.31 3.48 -6.94
C ARG A 13 -1.08 3.10 -7.44
N LEU A 14 -2.13 3.57 -6.79
CA LEU A 14 -3.53 3.18 -7.06
C LEU A 14 -4.38 4.32 -7.61
N ASN A 15 -3.87 5.53 -7.61
CA ASN A 15 -4.61 6.71 -8.04
C ASN A 15 -3.86 7.51 -9.08
N GLY A 16 -4.55 7.94 -10.12
CA GLY A 16 -4.07 8.93 -11.06
C GLY A 16 -3.98 10.32 -10.44
N LYS A 17 -3.30 11.22 -11.13
CA LYS A 17 -3.22 12.65 -10.72
C LYS A 17 -4.62 13.24 -10.57
N GLY A 18 -4.87 13.93 -9.46
CA GLY A 18 -6.17 14.56 -9.18
C GLY A 18 -7.19 13.62 -8.53
N ILE A 19 -6.88 12.35 -8.32
CA ILE A 19 -7.71 11.40 -7.58
C ILE A 19 -7.13 11.26 -6.17
N SER A 20 -7.94 11.56 -5.16
CA SER A 20 -7.52 11.51 -3.77
C SER A 20 -7.95 10.22 -3.12
N PHE A 21 -7.00 9.33 -2.81
CA PHE A 21 -7.19 8.15 -1.98
C PHE A 21 -6.55 8.35 -0.60
N LEU A 22 -7.07 7.68 0.41
CA LEU A 22 -6.45 7.65 1.73
C LEU A 22 -5.68 6.34 1.89
N TYR A 23 -4.36 6.45 2.05
CA TYR A 23 -3.45 5.33 2.31
C TYR A 23 -3.18 5.23 3.80
N THR A 24 -3.40 4.06 4.37
CA THR A 24 -3.17 3.76 5.78
C THR A 24 -2.54 2.37 5.94
N CYS A 25 -2.19 2.02 7.17
CA CYS A 25 -1.67 0.69 7.51
C CYS A 25 -2.36 0.17 8.77
N ASN A 26 -2.29 -1.15 9.00
CA ASN A 26 -2.89 -1.77 10.16
C ASN A 26 -2.19 -1.45 11.49
N ASN A 27 -0.96 -0.93 11.47
CA ASN A 27 -0.21 -0.57 12.68
C ASN A 27 0.86 0.51 12.43
N GLU A 28 1.30 1.18 13.49
CA GLU A 28 2.30 2.27 13.46
C GLU A 28 3.64 1.83 12.85
N LYS A 29 4.08 0.61 13.16
CA LYS A 29 5.36 0.08 12.65
C LYS A 29 5.35 -0.01 11.12
N THR A 30 4.25 -0.48 10.53
CA THR A 30 4.08 -0.54 9.08
C THR A 30 4.11 0.85 8.47
N VAL A 31 3.42 1.82 9.07
CA VAL A 31 3.45 3.23 8.61
C VAL A 31 4.88 3.76 8.56
N ILE A 32 5.68 3.52 9.62
CA ILE A 32 7.07 3.99 9.69
C ILE A 32 7.92 3.33 8.59
N TYR A 33 7.76 2.03 8.35
CA TYR A 33 8.49 1.35 7.27
C TYR A 33 8.11 1.89 5.88
N GLU A 34 6.83 2.14 5.62
CA GLU A 34 6.35 2.67 4.32
C GLU A 34 6.82 4.11 4.08
N LEU A 35 6.94 4.93 5.13
CA LEU A 35 7.45 6.30 5.04
C LEU A 35 8.96 6.35 4.75
N ARG A 36 9.72 5.30 5.09
CA ARG A 36 11.20 5.22 4.93
C ARG A 36 11.91 6.47 5.45
N PRO A 37 11.65 6.86 6.69
CA PRO A 37 12.19 8.11 7.22
C PRO A 37 13.69 8.08 7.38
N THR A 38 14.28 9.26 7.51
CA THR A 38 15.70 9.44 7.86
C THR A 38 15.88 9.58 9.39
N LYS A 39 17.11 9.40 9.87
CA LYS A 39 17.44 9.64 11.29
C LYS A 39 17.13 11.10 11.66
N ASN A 40 16.56 11.30 12.87
CA ASN A 40 16.11 12.57 13.42
C ASN A 40 14.91 13.20 12.70
N GLU A 41 14.30 12.50 11.75
CA GLU A 41 13.07 12.95 11.11
C GLU A 41 11.89 12.89 12.08
N LYS A 42 11.04 13.91 12.05
CA LYS A 42 9.78 13.96 12.81
C LYS A 42 8.63 13.48 11.94
N ILE A 43 7.91 12.48 12.42
CA ILE A 43 6.78 11.86 11.72
C ILE A 43 5.52 12.07 12.54
N SER A 44 4.46 12.54 11.90
CA SER A 44 3.13 12.60 12.49
C SER A 44 2.30 11.42 11.98
N ILE A 45 1.87 10.54 12.89
CA ILE A 45 1.01 9.38 12.59
C ILE A 45 -0.37 9.66 13.14
N ALA A 46 -1.39 9.57 12.29
CA ALA A 46 -2.78 9.71 12.65
C ALA A 46 -3.50 8.37 12.66
N LYS A 47 -4.37 8.18 13.64
CA LYS A 47 -5.32 7.06 13.71
C LYS A 47 -6.64 7.47 13.06
N PHE A 48 -7.12 6.63 12.16
CA PHE A 48 -8.40 6.80 11.49
C PHE A 48 -9.41 5.77 11.96
N ILE A 49 -10.68 6.15 11.98
CA ILE A 49 -11.83 5.26 12.12
C ILE A 49 -12.72 5.40 10.88
N THR A 50 -13.45 4.35 10.53
CA THR A 50 -14.50 4.41 9.50
C THR A 50 -15.79 4.94 10.11
N LYS A 51 -16.54 5.75 9.36
CA LYS A 51 -17.83 6.31 9.80
C LYS A 51 -19.00 5.37 9.56
N GLN A 52 -18.77 4.31 8.78
CA GLN A 52 -19.76 3.30 8.40
C GLN A 52 -19.05 1.99 8.08
N ASP A 53 -19.82 0.92 7.90
CA ASP A 53 -19.29 -0.34 7.40
C ASP A 53 -18.84 -0.18 5.95
N LEU A 54 -17.63 -0.69 5.63
CA LEU A 54 -17.01 -0.61 4.32
C LEU A 54 -16.62 -2.00 3.83
N VAL A 55 -16.71 -2.20 2.51
CA VAL A 55 -16.37 -3.46 1.86
C VAL A 55 -15.04 -3.34 1.14
N PHE A 56 -14.05 -4.17 1.51
CA PHE A 56 -12.71 -4.16 0.94
C PHE A 56 -12.43 -5.40 0.08
N ALA A 57 -11.72 -5.21 -1.02
CA ALA A 57 -11.05 -6.28 -1.73
C ALA A 57 -9.78 -6.67 -0.95
N ASP A 58 -9.83 -7.77 -0.20
CA ASP A 58 -8.74 -8.23 0.65
C ASP A 58 -7.82 -9.19 -0.11
N LEU A 59 -6.72 -8.65 -0.66
CA LEU A 59 -5.73 -9.41 -1.41
C LEU A 59 -4.76 -10.21 -0.52
N THR A 60 -4.82 -10.06 0.81
CA THR A 60 -3.96 -10.80 1.76
C THR A 60 -4.47 -12.22 2.00
N LYS A 61 -5.77 -12.46 1.79
CA LYS A 61 -6.47 -13.73 2.11
C LYS A 61 -6.57 -14.72 0.96
N PHE A 62 -6.08 -14.38 -0.22
CA PHE A 62 -6.10 -15.28 -1.36
C PHE A 62 -5.08 -16.43 -1.19
N LYS A 63 -5.45 -17.43 -0.38
CA LYS A 63 -4.74 -18.72 -0.35
C LYS A 63 -5.32 -19.60 -1.45
N SER A 64 -4.48 -20.08 -2.34
CA SER A 64 -4.80 -20.89 -3.52
C SER A 64 -5.68 -22.13 -3.24
N ASN A 65 -5.75 -22.60 -1.99
CA ASN A 65 -6.41 -23.86 -1.61
C ASN A 65 -7.95 -23.80 -1.59
N ARG A 66 -8.57 -22.62 -1.84
CA ARG A 66 -10.04 -22.47 -1.85
C ARG A 66 -10.62 -22.21 -3.25
N ILE A 67 -9.77 -22.08 -4.26
CA ILE A 67 -10.18 -21.79 -5.63
C ILE A 67 -9.92 -23.06 -6.45
N ASN A 68 -11.00 -23.71 -6.93
CA ASN A 68 -10.92 -24.93 -7.74
C ASN A 68 -10.34 -24.70 -9.15
N ASN A 69 -9.94 -23.47 -9.48
CA ASN A 69 -9.34 -23.10 -10.75
C ASN A 69 -7.93 -22.55 -10.53
N GLN A 70 -6.92 -23.33 -10.90
CA GLN A 70 -5.50 -22.98 -10.72
C GLN A 70 -5.15 -21.68 -11.46
N GLN A 71 -5.64 -21.49 -12.68
CA GLN A 71 -5.35 -20.29 -13.48
C GLN A 71 -5.89 -19.01 -12.81
N PHE A 72 -7.09 -19.08 -12.24
CA PHE A 72 -7.66 -17.96 -11.52
C PHE A 72 -6.90 -17.67 -10.21
N SER A 73 -6.48 -18.71 -9.51
CA SER A 73 -5.64 -18.60 -8.31
C SER A 73 -4.29 -17.93 -8.61
N ASP A 74 -3.65 -18.33 -9.72
CA ASP A 74 -2.38 -17.75 -10.15
C ASP A 74 -2.54 -16.28 -10.55
N LEU A 75 -3.62 -15.92 -11.23
CA LEU A 75 -3.93 -14.53 -11.58
C LEU A 75 -4.09 -13.66 -10.34
N ILE A 76 -4.85 -14.10 -9.35
CA ILE A 76 -5.03 -13.35 -8.09
C ILE A 76 -3.71 -13.19 -7.35
N ARG A 77 -2.86 -14.22 -7.34
CA ARG A 77 -1.53 -14.14 -6.74
C ARG A 77 -0.66 -13.09 -7.44
N LEU A 78 -0.64 -13.07 -8.76
CA LEU A 78 0.09 -12.07 -9.54
C LEU A 78 -0.40 -10.64 -9.25
N ILE A 79 -1.72 -10.45 -9.15
CA ILE A 79 -2.30 -9.17 -8.76
C ILE A 79 -1.82 -8.77 -7.36
N ALA A 80 -1.91 -9.66 -6.37
CA ALA A 80 -1.49 -9.37 -5.00
C ALA A 80 0.02 -9.06 -4.90
N GLU A 81 0.86 -9.78 -5.66
CA GLU A 81 2.29 -9.51 -5.77
C GLU A 81 2.56 -8.12 -6.36
N GLU A 82 1.87 -7.73 -7.42
CA GLU A 82 2.00 -6.42 -8.05
C GLU A 82 1.67 -5.27 -7.08
N PHE A 83 0.61 -5.41 -6.27
CA PHE A 83 0.26 -4.43 -5.24
C PHE A 83 1.27 -4.36 -4.10
N SER A 84 1.94 -5.46 -3.79
CA SER A 84 2.89 -5.56 -2.67
C SER A 84 4.32 -5.23 -3.06
N THR A 85 4.69 -5.33 -4.34
CA THR A 85 6.07 -5.14 -4.81
C THR A 85 6.50 -3.67 -4.67
N PRO A 86 7.69 -3.39 -4.11
CA PRO A 86 8.21 -2.03 -4.06
C PRO A 86 8.51 -1.52 -5.47
N HIS A 87 7.99 -0.36 -5.82
CA HIS A 87 8.30 0.31 -7.08
C HIS A 87 9.38 1.37 -6.89
N TYR A 88 10.31 1.44 -7.84
CA TYR A 88 11.36 2.46 -7.90
C TYR A 88 10.90 3.64 -8.75
N ALA A 89 11.59 4.76 -8.65
CA ALA A 89 11.30 5.96 -9.44
C ALA A 89 11.28 5.64 -10.94
N GLY A 90 10.20 6.04 -11.63
CA GLY A 90 9.99 5.76 -13.06
C GLY A 90 9.10 4.55 -13.36
N HIS A 91 8.65 3.82 -12.34
CA HIS A 91 7.71 2.71 -12.55
C HIS A 91 6.33 3.22 -12.97
N ASN A 92 5.74 2.52 -13.93
CA ASN A 92 4.43 2.88 -14.47
C ASN A 92 3.31 2.22 -13.64
N TYR A 93 2.45 3.02 -13.03
CA TYR A 93 1.35 2.56 -12.19
C TYR A 93 0.05 2.26 -12.96
N TYR A 94 0.04 2.30 -14.29
CA TYR A 94 -1.20 2.14 -15.08
C TYR A 94 -1.96 0.85 -14.76
N PHE A 95 -1.25 -0.25 -14.55
CA PHE A 95 -1.90 -1.53 -14.25
C PHE A 95 -2.61 -1.52 -12.90
N THR A 96 -1.92 -1.07 -11.84
CA THR A 96 -2.51 -1.02 -10.48
C THR A 96 -3.61 0.04 -10.38
N GLN A 97 -3.49 1.15 -11.08
CA GLN A 97 -4.53 2.17 -11.18
C GLN A 97 -5.76 1.66 -11.94
N TYR A 98 -5.57 0.94 -13.03
CA TYR A 98 -6.65 0.29 -13.78
C TYR A 98 -7.40 -0.72 -12.89
N LEU A 99 -6.66 -1.58 -12.18
CA LEU A 99 -7.27 -2.54 -11.25
C LEU A 99 -8.03 -1.86 -10.11
N ALA A 100 -7.50 -0.76 -9.56
CA ALA A 100 -8.21 0.02 -8.54
C ALA A 100 -9.55 0.54 -9.08
N GLY A 101 -9.58 1.04 -10.32
CA GLY A 101 -10.81 1.42 -11.01
C GLY A 101 -11.80 0.26 -11.12
N GLN A 102 -11.35 -0.94 -11.51
CA GLN A 102 -12.22 -2.12 -11.60
C GLN A 102 -12.81 -2.51 -10.24
N PHE A 103 -12.01 -2.46 -9.15
CA PHE A 103 -12.54 -2.72 -7.80
C PHE A 103 -13.59 -1.68 -7.38
N MET A 104 -13.39 -0.41 -7.71
CA MET A 104 -14.40 0.64 -7.47
C MET A 104 -15.69 0.36 -8.24
N ASP A 105 -15.60 -0.01 -9.53
CA ASP A 105 -16.76 -0.34 -10.38
C ASP A 105 -17.52 -1.58 -9.89
N MET A 106 -16.82 -2.51 -9.22
CA MET A 106 -17.41 -3.67 -8.54
C MET A 106 -18.07 -3.34 -7.20
N GLY A 107 -17.99 -2.09 -6.74
CA GLY A 107 -18.60 -1.62 -5.49
C GLY A 107 -17.77 -1.80 -4.24
N PHE A 108 -16.45 -2.04 -4.35
CA PHE A 108 -15.56 -2.02 -3.20
C PHE A 108 -15.23 -0.58 -2.77
N ASP A 109 -15.12 -0.36 -1.46
CA ASP A 109 -14.74 0.92 -0.86
C ASP A 109 -13.21 1.09 -0.76
N GLY A 110 -12.46 0.01 -0.97
CA GLY A 110 -11.01 0.03 -0.89
C GLY A 110 -10.36 -1.34 -1.12
N ILE A 111 -9.04 -1.37 -0.96
CA ILE A 111 -8.20 -2.57 -1.16
C ILE A 111 -7.31 -2.76 0.07
N ILE A 112 -7.11 -4.03 0.46
CA ILE A 112 -6.14 -4.45 1.48
C ILE A 112 -5.08 -5.32 0.79
N PHE A 113 -3.80 -5.01 1.00
CA PHE A 113 -2.69 -5.80 0.49
C PHE A 113 -1.51 -5.84 1.47
N ALA A 114 -0.67 -6.87 1.37
CA ALA A 114 0.47 -7.05 2.25
C ALA A 114 1.53 -5.96 2.05
N SER A 115 2.13 -5.49 3.14
CA SER A 115 3.29 -4.61 3.07
C SER A 115 4.53 -5.41 2.64
N SER A 116 5.25 -4.93 1.64
CA SER A 116 6.53 -5.50 1.23
C SER A 116 7.68 -5.15 2.20
N LEU A 117 7.49 -4.14 3.03
CA LEU A 117 8.50 -3.61 3.95
C LEU A 117 8.36 -4.15 5.38
N ASN A 118 7.16 -4.61 5.75
CA ASN A 118 6.89 -5.23 7.04
C ASN A 118 6.11 -6.54 6.84
N PRO A 119 6.71 -7.73 7.04
CA PRO A 119 6.06 -9.02 6.75
C PRO A 119 4.74 -9.29 7.47
N SER A 120 4.49 -8.62 8.60
CA SER A 120 3.21 -8.70 9.34
C SER A 120 2.32 -7.48 9.11
N GLY A 121 2.72 -6.58 8.21
CA GLY A 121 2.01 -5.34 7.90
C GLY A 121 1.02 -5.51 6.77
N GLU A 122 -0.06 -4.75 6.86
CA GLU A 122 -1.07 -4.64 5.82
C GLU A 122 -1.30 -3.17 5.49
N ASN A 123 -1.40 -2.89 4.20
CA ASN A 123 -1.74 -1.59 3.66
C ASN A 123 -3.21 -1.56 3.30
N PHE A 124 -3.89 -0.49 3.69
CA PHE A 124 -5.29 -0.22 3.37
C PHE A 124 -5.36 1.03 2.52
N VAL A 125 -6.03 0.94 1.39
CA VAL A 125 -6.32 2.10 0.54
C VAL A 125 -7.82 2.30 0.48
N PHE A 126 -8.27 3.44 0.95
CA PHE A 126 -9.67 3.85 0.91
C PHE A 126 -9.90 4.70 -0.35
N PHE A 127 -10.84 4.30 -1.19
CA PHE A 127 -11.20 5.04 -2.39
C PHE A 127 -12.00 6.32 -2.08
N HIS A 128 -12.70 6.31 -0.94
CA HIS A 128 -13.52 7.42 -0.48
C HIS A 128 -13.04 7.95 0.87
N PRO A 129 -12.03 8.86 0.90
CA PRO A 129 -11.45 9.39 2.15
C PRO A 129 -12.45 10.01 3.12
N HIS A 130 -13.59 10.54 2.63
CA HIS A 130 -14.64 11.15 3.44
C HIS A 130 -15.37 10.14 4.34
N ASN A 131 -15.27 8.84 4.04
CA ASN A 131 -15.80 7.77 4.89
C ASN A 131 -14.92 7.50 6.12
N CYS A 132 -13.77 8.19 6.23
CA CYS A 132 -12.84 8.05 7.34
C CYS A 132 -12.73 9.36 8.11
N GLU A 133 -12.43 9.25 9.40
CA GLU A 133 -12.18 10.37 10.29
C GLU A 133 -10.90 10.14 11.09
N ALA A 134 -10.04 11.15 11.17
CA ALA A 134 -8.87 11.14 12.02
C ALA A 134 -9.27 11.45 13.46
N VAL A 135 -9.05 10.50 14.38
CA VAL A 135 -9.47 10.62 15.79
C VAL A 135 -8.31 10.90 16.74
N GLU A 136 -7.09 10.59 16.35
CA GLU A 136 -5.89 10.78 17.16
C GLU A 136 -4.69 11.06 16.25
N SER A 137 -3.73 11.85 16.75
CA SER A 137 -2.45 12.07 16.08
C SER A 137 -1.32 12.08 17.10
N LYS A 138 -0.23 11.37 16.78
CA LYS A 138 0.99 11.31 17.60
C LYS A 138 2.18 11.76 16.78
N LEU A 139 3.09 12.47 17.41
CA LEU A 139 4.36 12.89 16.83
C LEU A 139 5.47 11.96 17.33
N TYR A 140 6.24 11.44 16.38
CA TYR A 140 7.40 10.57 16.65
C TYR A 140 8.66 11.23 16.12
N MET A 141 9.79 10.91 16.72
CA MET A 141 11.11 11.21 16.21
C MET A 141 11.86 9.90 15.95
N VAL A 142 12.54 9.80 14.83
CA VAL A 142 13.30 8.61 14.46
C VAL A 142 14.68 8.67 15.12
N ASP A 143 14.87 7.90 16.17
CA ASP A 143 16.11 7.89 16.98
C ASP A 143 17.26 7.18 16.26
N SER A 144 16.97 6.05 15.57
CA SER A 144 17.97 5.27 14.87
C SER A 144 17.39 4.49 13.70
N ILE A 145 18.25 4.16 12.72
CA ILE A 145 17.94 3.31 11.57
C ILE A 145 18.97 2.19 11.52
N SER A 146 18.51 0.94 11.38
CA SER A 146 19.37 -0.23 11.19
C SER A 146 19.30 -0.70 9.74
N ILE A 147 20.44 -0.83 9.09
CA ILE A 147 20.57 -1.28 7.71
C ILE A 147 21.27 -2.65 7.70
N LYS A 148 20.65 -3.63 7.06
CA LYS A 148 21.27 -4.92 6.74
C LYS A 148 21.67 -4.92 5.27
N TYR A 149 22.86 -5.39 4.96
CA TYR A 149 23.36 -5.51 3.60
C TYR A 149 24.19 -6.77 3.44
N SER A 150 24.26 -7.27 2.21
CA SER A 150 25.12 -8.38 1.81
C SER A 150 25.72 -8.10 0.43
N PRO A 151 26.92 -8.61 0.13
CA PRO A 151 27.49 -8.48 -1.21
C PRO A 151 26.66 -9.25 -2.23
N ILE A 152 26.47 -8.66 -3.40
CA ILE A 152 25.85 -9.34 -4.56
C ILE A 152 26.97 -10.08 -5.30
N SER A 153 26.77 -11.37 -5.62
CA SER A 153 27.73 -12.13 -6.43
C SER A 153 27.72 -11.63 -7.88
N ARG A 154 28.86 -11.79 -8.60
CA ARG A 154 28.91 -11.41 -10.03
C ARG A 154 27.90 -12.14 -10.91
N LEU A 155 27.43 -13.31 -10.51
CA LEU A 155 26.42 -14.10 -11.24
C LEU A 155 25.02 -13.45 -11.15
N ASP A 156 24.75 -12.68 -10.10
CA ASP A 156 23.46 -12.02 -9.90
C ASP A 156 23.32 -10.73 -10.77
N PHE A 157 24.43 -10.19 -11.28
CA PHE A 157 24.42 -9.01 -12.16
C PHE A 157 23.88 -9.29 -13.57
N GLN A 158 23.86 -10.55 -14.05
CA GLN A 158 23.42 -10.90 -15.41
C GLN A 158 21.89 -10.81 -15.61
N TYR A 159 21.14 -10.55 -14.56
CA TYR A 159 19.66 -10.44 -14.59
C TYR A 159 19.15 -9.01 -14.38
N LEU A 160 20.04 -8.00 -14.37
CA LEU A 160 19.69 -6.61 -14.11
C LEU A 160 19.79 -5.69 -15.34
N GLU A 161 20.00 -6.25 -16.56
CA GLU A 161 19.93 -5.53 -17.83
C GLU A 161 18.59 -5.70 -18.55
#